data_640466a7712d3f23ad03e73b370675ca
#
_entry.id   640466a7712d3f23ad03e73b370675ca
#
_cell.length_a   1.000
_cell.length_b   1.000
_cell.length_c   1.000
_cell.angle_alpha   90.00
_cell.angle_beta   90.00
_cell.angle_gamma   90.00
#
_symmetry.space_group_name_H-M   'P 1'
#
loop_
_entity.id
_entity.type
_entity.pdbx_description
1 polymer ?
#
loop_
_entity_poly.entity_id
_entity_poly.type
_entity_poly.pdbx_seq_one_letter_code
_entity_poly.pdbx_strand_id
1 'polypeptide(L)'
;LEMGVDIMHDYLSRFGFGMDATLDVGGALPGLLPSRDWKRGMRNEPWYPGDSVNMSIGQGFFLATPLQLATATSLVANRGEWVQPRMLKDVMGDTALESVLEPEYLEDLTIDNHDTWEYVVDSMEDVMHGRRGTARGAAEGADYRMAGKTGTAQVFSLAEDEEYDAEEIRERLRDHALFIGFAPADDPRIVVSVIVENGGSGSGTAAPVARAMFDAWLKEFNGQDAIISRAEGEQP
;
A
#
# COMPACT_ATOMS: atom_id res chain seq x y z
N LEU A 1 4.16 12.88 -18.96
CA LEU A 1 5.46 12.93 -19.61
C LEU A 1 6.29 14.18 -19.19
N GLU A 2 5.66 15.27 -18.78
CA GLU A 2 6.33 16.51 -18.37
C GLU A 2 7.15 16.34 -17.09
N MET A 3 6.71 15.51 -16.14
CA MET A 3 7.40 15.25 -14.87
C MET A 3 8.73 14.50 -15.07
N GLY A 4 8.76 13.53 -15.97
CA GLY A 4 9.95 12.69 -16.22
C GLY A 4 10.18 11.63 -15.13
N VAL A 5 10.97 10.61 -15.47
CA VAL A 5 11.23 9.47 -14.58
C VAL A 5 12.06 9.86 -13.35
N ASP A 6 12.97 10.80 -13.48
CA ASP A 6 13.88 11.15 -12.38
C ASP A 6 13.10 11.79 -11.22
N ILE A 7 12.16 12.70 -11.52
CA ILE A 7 11.28 13.30 -10.50
C ILE A 7 10.35 12.24 -9.89
N MET A 8 9.79 11.34 -10.72
CA MET A 8 8.97 10.24 -10.21
C MET A 8 9.77 9.30 -9.30
N HIS A 9 10.99 8.96 -9.69
CA HIS A 9 11.88 8.12 -8.89
C HIS A 9 12.19 8.76 -7.53
N ASP A 10 12.66 10.02 -7.54
CA ASP A 10 13.01 10.74 -6.32
C ASP A 10 11.80 10.91 -5.38
N TYR A 11 10.62 11.16 -5.94
CA TYR A 11 9.42 11.31 -5.15
C TYR A 11 8.95 9.98 -4.56
N LEU A 12 8.89 8.90 -5.37
CA LEU A 12 8.45 7.58 -4.92
C LEU A 12 9.42 6.94 -3.93
N SER A 13 10.73 7.23 -4.02
CA SER A 13 11.70 6.76 -3.04
C SER A 13 11.37 7.24 -1.61
N ARG A 14 10.79 8.44 -1.47
CA ARG A 14 10.34 9.01 -0.20
C ARG A 14 9.12 8.28 0.40
N PHE A 15 8.45 7.44 -0.39
CA PHE A 15 7.38 6.54 0.08
C PHE A 15 7.88 5.14 0.46
N GLY A 16 9.21 4.93 0.46
CA GLY A 16 9.83 3.64 0.82
C GLY A 16 9.95 2.65 -0.34
N PHE A 17 9.67 3.05 -1.58
CA PHE A 17 9.89 2.19 -2.74
C PHE A 17 11.38 2.12 -3.11
N GLY A 18 11.83 0.94 -3.52
CA GLY A 18 13.22 0.70 -3.90
C GLY A 18 14.16 0.47 -2.72
N MET A 19 13.66 0.41 -1.49
CA MET A 19 14.44 0.17 -0.27
C MET A 19 13.77 -0.89 0.60
N ASP A 20 14.53 -1.47 1.55
CA ASP A 20 13.95 -2.28 2.62
C ASP A 20 13.24 -1.34 3.61
N ALA A 21 11.93 -1.46 3.67
CA ALA A 21 11.10 -0.60 4.51
C ALA A 21 10.94 -1.13 5.95
N THR A 22 11.62 -2.23 6.32
CA THR A 22 11.41 -2.93 7.59
C THR A 22 12.67 -3.00 8.42
N LEU A 23 12.52 -3.05 9.77
CA LEU A 23 13.64 -3.21 10.68
C LEU A 23 13.99 -4.69 10.94
N ASP A 24 12.99 -5.55 11.04
CA ASP A 24 13.12 -6.87 11.66
C ASP A 24 12.45 -8.00 10.86
N VAL A 25 11.99 -7.73 9.64
CA VAL A 25 11.49 -8.77 8.74
C VAL A 25 12.65 -9.28 7.88
N GLY A 26 13.28 -10.36 8.33
CA GLY A 26 14.39 -10.97 7.62
C GLY A 26 14.00 -11.41 6.21
N GLY A 27 14.80 -11.01 5.21
CA GLY A 27 14.60 -11.35 3.81
C GLY A 27 13.58 -10.49 3.07
N ALA A 28 13.16 -9.37 3.64
CA ALA A 28 12.38 -8.37 2.92
C ALA A 28 13.13 -7.91 1.67
N LEU A 29 12.39 -7.80 0.57
CA LEU A 29 12.96 -7.39 -0.72
C LEU A 29 12.72 -5.89 -0.94
N PRO A 30 13.69 -5.15 -1.51
CA PRO A 30 13.53 -3.72 -1.80
C PRO A 30 12.61 -3.44 -2.98
N GLY A 31 12.06 -4.46 -3.64
CA GLY A 31 11.36 -4.28 -4.90
C GLY A 31 12.27 -3.71 -5.98
N LEU A 32 11.71 -2.97 -6.91
CA LEU A 32 12.44 -2.26 -7.95
C LEU A 32 11.79 -0.91 -8.23
N LEU A 33 12.47 0.17 -7.90
CA LEU A 33 12.13 1.51 -8.32
C LEU A 33 13.02 1.89 -9.50
N PRO A 34 12.52 1.84 -10.74
CA PRO A 34 13.34 2.02 -11.93
C PRO A 34 13.78 3.48 -12.10
N SER A 35 14.99 3.66 -12.65
CA SER A 35 15.55 4.96 -13.03
C SER A 35 16.28 4.86 -14.36
N ARG A 36 16.70 6.01 -14.93
CA ARG A 36 17.53 6.03 -16.15
C ARG A 36 18.84 5.26 -15.95
N ASP A 37 19.47 5.45 -14.79
CA ASP A 37 20.74 4.81 -14.47
C ASP A 37 20.57 3.31 -14.26
N TRP A 38 19.51 2.90 -13.59
CA TRP A 38 19.16 1.49 -13.46
C TRP A 38 18.98 0.84 -14.83
N LYS A 39 18.18 1.44 -15.72
CA LYS A 39 17.93 0.84 -17.04
C LYS A 39 19.20 0.77 -17.89
N ARG A 40 20.03 1.81 -17.85
CA ARG A 40 21.33 1.82 -18.54
C ARG A 40 22.26 0.74 -17.99
N GLY A 41 22.36 0.61 -16.66
CA GLY A 41 23.25 -0.35 -16.03
C GLY A 41 22.80 -1.80 -16.18
N MET A 42 21.51 -2.07 -16.02
CA MET A 42 20.98 -3.44 -16.01
C MET A 42 20.57 -3.97 -17.37
N ARG A 43 20.11 -3.08 -18.28
CA ARG A 43 19.59 -3.45 -19.60
C ARG A 43 20.48 -3.00 -20.74
N ASN A 44 21.44 -2.12 -20.45
CA ASN A 44 22.28 -1.47 -21.47
C ASN A 44 21.44 -0.72 -22.53
N GLU A 45 20.33 -0.14 -22.09
CA GLU A 45 19.37 0.58 -22.92
C GLU A 45 19.10 1.98 -22.36
N PRO A 46 18.79 2.97 -23.22
CA PRO A 46 18.32 4.27 -22.74
C PRO A 46 16.89 4.16 -22.19
N TRP A 47 16.50 5.17 -21.42
CA TRP A 47 15.11 5.34 -21.00
C TRP A 47 14.28 5.91 -22.13
N TYR A 48 13.17 5.27 -22.47
CA TYR A 48 12.24 5.71 -23.51
C TYR A 48 11.01 6.40 -22.92
N PRO A 49 10.33 7.30 -23.65
CA PRO A 49 9.09 7.92 -23.19
C PRO A 49 8.01 6.91 -22.79
N GLY A 50 7.90 5.79 -23.48
CA GLY A 50 6.96 4.70 -23.16
C GLY A 50 7.22 4.06 -21.80
N ASP A 51 8.48 4.00 -21.35
CA ASP A 51 8.80 3.50 -20.01
C ASP A 51 8.21 4.41 -18.92
N SER A 52 8.22 5.75 -19.13
CA SER A 52 7.60 6.70 -18.22
C SER A 52 6.08 6.55 -18.18
N VAL A 53 5.44 6.28 -19.31
CA VAL A 53 3.99 6.03 -19.36
C VAL A 53 3.63 4.80 -18.55
N ASN A 54 4.32 3.69 -18.77
CA ASN A 54 4.09 2.45 -18.02
C ASN A 54 4.35 2.64 -16.52
N MET A 55 5.45 3.29 -16.15
CA MET A 55 5.77 3.56 -14.74
C MET A 55 4.72 4.45 -14.07
N SER A 56 4.17 5.44 -14.79
CA SER A 56 3.18 6.39 -14.24
C SER A 56 1.84 5.73 -13.82
N ILE A 57 1.57 4.53 -14.31
CA ILE A 57 0.40 3.71 -13.93
C ILE A 57 0.76 2.51 -13.07
N GLY A 58 2.01 2.45 -12.55
CA GLY A 58 2.47 1.34 -11.72
C GLY A 58 2.76 0.05 -12.47
N GLN A 59 3.04 0.15 -13.78
CA GLN A 59 3.36 -0.98 -14.65
C GLN A 59 4.82 -0.92 -15.15
N GLY A 60 5.19 -1.81 -16.03
CA GLY A 60 6.51 -1.86 -16.65
C GLY A 60 7.57 -2.46 -15.71
N PHE A 61 8.64 -1.73 -15.45
CA PHE A 61 9.74 -2.22 -14.62
C PHE A 61 9.53 -2.03 -13.11
N PHE A 62 8.51 -1.29 -12.70
CA PHE A 62 8.23 -1.02 -11.29
C PHE A 62 7.77 -2.29 -10.56
N LEU A 63 8.49 -2.66 -9.49
CA LEU A 63 8.14 -3.79 -8.64
C LEU A 63 8.05 -3.33 -7.18
N ALA A 64 6.95 -3.59 -6.54
CA ALA A 64 6.73 -3.30 -5.14
C ALA A 64 6.31 -4.56 -4.38
N THR A 65 6.78 -4.71 -3.16
CA THR A 65 6.28 -5.74 -2.25
C THR A 65 4.96 -5.30 -1.61
N PRO A 66 4.10 -6.23 -1.19
CA PRO A 66 2.89 -5.88 -0.43
C PRO A 66 3.20 -5.04 0.82
N LEU A 67 4.34 -5.29 1.47
CA LEU A 67 4.77 -4.52 2.63
C LEU A 67 5.14 -3.08 2.28
N GLN A 68 5.85 -2.84 1.18
CA GLN A 68 6.11 -1.48 0.69
C GLN A 68 4.82 -0.74 0.34
N LEU A 69 3.84 -1.42 -0.26
CA LEU A 69 2.54 -0.83 -0.54
C LEU A 69 1.79 -0.47 0.76
N ALA A 70 1.85 -1.33 1.78
CA ALA A 70 1.26 -1.03 3.09
C ALA A 70 1.98 0.16 3.76
N THR A 71 3.31 0.21 3.72
CA THR A 71 4.10 1.32 4.28
C THR A 71 3.80 2.65 3.58
N ALA A 72 3.78 2.66 2.25
CA ALA A 72 3.41 3.85 1.48
C ALA A 72 1.96 4.30 1.76
N THR A 73 1.05 3.34 1.95
CA THR A 73 -0.34 3.64 2.32
C THR A 73 -0.43 4.19 3.75
N SER A 74 0.39 3.68 4.68
CA SER A 74 0.49 4.22 6.04
C SER A 74 0.96 5.67 6.04
N LEU A 75 1.93 6.02 5.20
CA LEU A 75 2.39 7.40 5.05
C LEU A 75 1.27 8.33 4.58
N VAL A 76 0.42 7.88 3.65
CA VAL A 76 -0.77 8.63 3.22
C VAL A 76 -1.79 8.75 4.36
N ALA A 77 -2.08 7.65 5.06
CA ALA A 77 -3.01 7.63 6.18
C ALA A 77 -2.60 8.60 7.29
N ASN A 78 -1.30 8.70 7.57
CA ASN A 78 -0.70 9.58 8.58
C ASN A 78 -0.31 10.97 8.04
N ARG A 79 -0.78 11.35 6.83
CA ARG A 79 -0.55 12.69 6.23
C ARG A 79 0.95 13.05 6.14
N GLY A 80 1.77 12.08 5.80
CA GLY A 80 3.20 12.25 5.60
C GLY A 80 4.08 11.89 6.79
N GLU A 81 3.49 11.58 7.95
CA GLU A 81 4.24 11.07 9.09
C GLU A 81 4.69 9.63 8.82
N TRP A 82 6.00 9.40 8.92
CA TRP A 82 6.59 8.11 8.60
C TRP A 82 6.49 7.14 9.78
N VAL A 83 5.88 5.99 9.54
CA VAL A 83 5.84 4.88 10.50
C VAL A 83 6.56 3.68 9.91
N GLN A 84 7.70 3.31 10.50
CA GLN A 84 8.45 2.14 10.05
C GLN A 84 7.79 0.85 10.56
N PRO A 85 7.39 -0.08 9.66
CA PRO A 85 6.79 -1.34 10.08
C PRO A 85 7.81 -2.23 10.79
N ARG A 86 7.37 -2.90 11.86
CA ARG A 86 8.15 -3.88 12.63
C ARG A 86 7.26 -5.02 13.11
N MET A 87 7.82 -6.20 13.23
CA MET A 87 7.15 -7.39 13.80
C MET A 87 7.29 -7.42 15.32
N LEU A 88 8.45 -7.01 15.84
CA LEU A 88 8.73 -7.05 17.26
C LEU A 88 8.06 -5.85 17.95
N LYS A 89 7.13 -6.15 18.85
CA LYS A 89 6.40 -5.15 19.63
C LYS A 89 7.15 -4.74 20.88
N ASP A 90 7.69 -5.73 21.63
CA ASP A 90 8.29 -5.50 22.94
C ASP A 90 9.19 -6.68 23.33
N VAL A 91 10.17 -6.42 24.22
CA VAL A 91 11.06 -7.43 24.80
C VAL A 91 11.03 -7.30 26.31
N MET A 92 10.44 -8.28 26.99
CA MET A 92 10.38 -8.25 28.45
C MET A 92 11.74 -8.59 29.07
N GLY A 93 12.26 -7.71 29.90
CA GLY A 93 13.37 -7.95 30.84
C GLY A 93 14.77 -7.64 30.35
N ASP A 94 14.97 -7.07 29.15
CA ASP A 94 16.29 -6.65 28.68
C ASP A 94 16.25 -5.27 28.02
N THR A 95 16.59 -4.25 28.80
CA THR A 95 16.64 -2.84 28.34
C THR A 95 17.75 -2.58 27.30
N ALA A 96 18.71 -3.50 27.14
CA ALA A 96 19.75 -3.36 26.12
C ALA A 96 19.21 -3.62 24.70
N LEU A 97 18.09 -4.36 24.57
CA LEU A 97 17.43 -4.63 23.28
C LEU A 97 16.44 -3.51 22.89
N GLU A 98 15.96 -2.71 23.83
CA GLU A 98 15.10 -1.55 23.52
C GLU A 98 15.80 -0.56 22.58
N SER A 99 17.10 -0.34 22.73
CA SER A 99 17.87 0.55 21.87
C SER A 99 18.08 0.02 20.44
N VAL A 100 17.99 -1.32 20.23
CA VAL A 100 18.08 -1.95 18.90
C VAL A 100 16.76 -1.81 18.14
N LEU A 101 15.68 -1.53 18.86
CA LEU A 101 14.34 -1.39 18.33
C LEU A 101 13.92 0.07 18.11
N GLU A 102 14.82 1.03 18.38
CA GLU A 102 14.57 2.42 18.01
C GLU A 102 14.46 2.49 16.46
N PRO A 103 13.29 2.87 15.92
CA PRO A 103 13.14 2.98 14.48
C PRO A 103 14.12 4.03 13.95
N GLU A 104 14.85 3.71 12.87
CA GLU A 104 15.44 4.75 12.06
C GLU A 104 14.27 5.53 11.44
N TYR A 105 14.00 6.72 11.95
CA TYR A 105 12.99 7.59 11.38
C TYR A 105 13.52 8.12 10.05
N LEU A 106 12.87 7.73 8.98
CA LEU A 106 12.96 8.49 7.74
C LEU A 106 12.29 9.85 7.99
N GLU A 107 12.82 10.89 7.36
CA GLU A 107 12.22 12.22 7.48
C GLU A 107 10.77 12.20 7.00
N ASP A 108 9.88 12.82 7.77
CA ASP A 108 8.48 12.97 7.40
C ASP A 108 8.36 13.59 6.00
N LEU A 109 7.44 13.08 5.23
CA LEU A 109 7.17 13.61 3.90
C LEU A 109 6.35 14.89 4.00
N THR A 110 7.03 16.01 4.11
CA THR A 110 6.37 17.33 4.07
C THR A 110 5.97 17.69 2.65
N ILE A 111 4.72 18.12 2.49
CA ILE A 111 4.19 18.72 1.27
C ILE A 111 3.83 20.17 1.59
N ASP A 112 4.24 21.11 0.74
CA ASP A 112 4.07 22.56 0.97
C ASP A 112 2.61 22.97 1.20
N ASN A 113 1.66 22.26 0.60
CA ASN A 113 0.23 22.44 0.82
C ASN A 113 -0.36 21.25 1.58
N HIS A 114 -0.66 21.43 2.86
CA HIS A 114 -1.28 20.42 3.71
C HIS A 114 -2.62 19.90 3.16
N ASP A 115 -3.39 20.73 2.47
CA ASP A 115 -4.67 20.34 1.85
C ASP A 115 -4.49 19.22 0.81
N THR A 116 -3.26 19.02 0.29
CA THR A 116 -2.98 17.94 -0.66
C THR A 116 -3.17 16.55 -0.05
N TRP A 117 -2.81 16.37 1.22
CA TRP A 117 -3.04 15.10 1.90
C TRP A 117 -4.53 14.81 2.05
N GLU A 118 -5.30 15.78 2.48
CA GLU A 118 -6.75 15.61 2.63
C GLU A 118 -7.41 15.36 1.27
N TYR A 119 -6.97 16.03 0.21
CA TYR A 119 -7.46 15.78 -1.14
C TYR A 119 -7.20 14.33 -1.60
N VAL A 120 -6.04 13.78 -1.28
CA VAL A 120 -5.70 12.38 -1.60
C VAL A 120 -6.58 11.43 -0.79
N VAL A 121 -6.71 11.66 0.52
CA VAL A 121 -7.54 10.84 1.41
C VAL A 121 -9.00 10.87 0.99
N ASP A 122 -9.56 12.03 0.73
CA ASP A 122 -10.94 12.20 0.25
C ASP A 122 -11.15 11.43 -1.08
N SER A 123 -10.16 11.51 -1.98
CA SER A 123 -10.21 10.76 -3.24
C SER A 123 -10.18 9.24 -3.02
N MET A 124 -9.42 8.76 -2.03
CA MET A 124 -9.40 7.35 -1.65
C MET A 124 -10.70 6.93 -0.93
N GLU A 125 -11.32 7.81 -0.16
CA GLU A 125 -12.66 7.58 0.39
C GLU A 125 -13.71 7.49 -0.71
N ASP A 126 -13.63 8.32 -1.74
CA ASP A 126 -14.54 8.28 -2.87
C ASP A 126 -14.46 6.96 -3.67
N VAL A 127 -13.32 6.30 -3.69
CA VAL A 127 -13.19 4.93 -4.23
C VAL A 127 -14.08 3.94 -3.48
N MET A 128 -14.22 4.11 -2.16
CA MET A 128 -14.99 3.20 -1.29
C MET A 128 -16.45 3.63 -1.12
N HIS A 129 -16.71 4.94 -0.98
CA HIS A 129 -18.02 5.45 -0.57
C HIS A 129 -18.68 6.34 -1.62
N GLY A 130 -17.93 6.81 -2.62
CA GLY A 130 -18.44 7.67 -3.67
C GLY A 130 -19.44 6.94 -4.59
N ARG A 131 -20.34 7.69 -5.18
CA ARG A 131 -21.39 7.13 -6.07
C ARG A 131 -20.84 6.35 -7.26
N ARG A 132 -19.64 6.69 -7.72
CA ARG A 132 -18.90 6.02 -8.82
C ARG A 132 -17.65 5.30 -8.33
N GLY A 133 -17.53 5.08 -7.02
CA GLY A 133 -16.36 4.41 -6.42
C GLY A 133 -16.20 2.99 -6.93
N THR A 134 -15.00 2.66 -7.37
CA THR A 134 -14.69 1.34 -7.97
C THR A 134 -14.82 0.20 -6.97
N ALA A 135 -14.63 0.45 -5.67
CA ALA A 135 -14.75 -0.55 -4.60
C ALA A 135 -15.97 -0.32 -3.70
N ARG A 136 -16.97 0.44 -4.14
CA ARG A 136 -18.17 0.76 -3.35
C ARG A 136 -18.87 -0.48 -2.80
N GLY A 137 -18.95 -1.56 -3.58
CA GLY A 137 -19.59 -2.79 -3.13
C GLY A 137 -18.93 -3.41 -1.88
N ALA A 138 -17.61 -3.26 -1.73
CA ALA A 138 -16.90 -3.75 -0.55
C ALA A 138 -17.17 -2.88 0.70
N ALA A 139 -17.53 -1.61 0.54
CA ALA A 139 -17.84 -0.71 1.64
C ALA A 139 -19.31 -0.78 2.09
N GLU A 140 -20.17 -1.50 1.37
CA GLU A 140 -21.58 -1.59 1.70
C GLU A 140 -21.81 -2.21 3.10
N GLY A 141 -22.67 -1.55 3.90
CA GLY A 141 -22.98 -2.00 5.25
C GLY A 141 -21.85 -1.77 6.29
N ALA A 142 -20.78 -1.05 5.97
CA ALA A 142 -19.79 -0.64 6.96
C ALA A 142 -20.36 0.46 7.87
N ASP A 143 -20.05 0.37 9.16
CA ASP A 143 -20.39 1.36 10.19
C ASP A 143 -19.26 2.38 10.43
N TYR A 144 -18.20 2.31 9.65
CA TYR A 144 -17.05 3.20 9.64
C TYR A 144 -16.71 3.61 8.20
N ARG A 145 -16.03 4.73 8.05
CA ARG A 145 -15.50 5.14 6.76
C ARG A 145 -14.13 4.53 6.52
N MET A 146 -13.86 4.17 5.29
CA MET A 146 -12.57 3.63 4.87
C MET A 146 -12.10 4.32 3.59
N ALA A 147 -10.80 4.42 3.45
CA ALA A 147 -10.14 4.95 2.27
C ALA A 147 -9.35 3.83 1.58
N GLY A 148 -9.32 3.80 0.25
CA GLY A 148 -8.58 2.75 -0.45
C GLY A 148 -8.45 2.99 -1.94
N LYS A 149 -7.68 2.10 -2.60
CA LYS A 149 -7.46 2.10 -4.04
C LYS A 149 -7.35 0.68 -4.56
N THR A 150 -8.13 0.39 -5.57
CA THR A 150 -8.03 -0.87 -6.32
C THR A 150 -6.87 -0.83 -7.30
N GLY A 151 -6.22 -1.96 -7.53
CA GLY A 151 -5.19 -2.14 -8.53
C GLY A 151 -5.39 -3.43 -9.31
N THR A 152 -4.79 -3.48 -10.48
CA THR A 152 -4.71 -4.68 -11.33
C THR A 152 -3.31 -4.76 -11.89
N ALA A 153 -2.58 -5.84 -11.59
CA ALA A 153 -1.26 -6.08 -12.16
C ALA A 153 -1.34 -7.11 -13.26
N GLN A 154 -0.96 -6.71 -14.47
CA GLN A 154 -1.00 -7.58 -15.64
C GLN A 154 0.02 -8.70 -15.53
N VAL A 155 -0.42 -9.93 -15.81
CA VAL A 155 0.43 -11.13 -15.85
C VAL A 155 1.05 -11.33 -17.24
N PHE A 156 0.33 -10.91 -18.28
CA PHE A 156 0.83 -10.98 -19.65
C PHE A 156 0.32 -9.81 -20.51
N SER A 157 1.00 -9.54 -21.60
CA SER A 157 0.55 -8.51 -22.56
C SER A 157 -0.38 -9.14 -23.59
N LEU A 158 -1.53 -8.51 -23.79
CA LEU A 158 -2.42 -8.81 -24.92
C LEU A 158 -1.88 -8.24 -26.23
N ALA A 159 -2.23 -8.82 -27.35
CA ALA A 159 -2.00 -8.22 -28.66
C ALA A 159 -2.88 -6.96 -28.82
N GLU A 160 -2.47 -6.02 -29.72
CA GLU A 160 -3.15 -4.72 -29.88
C GLU A 160 -4.66 -4.80 -30.18
N ASP A 161 -5.12 -5.94 -30.71
CA ASP A 161 -6.51 -6.15 -31.15
C ASP A 161 -7.31 -7.09 -30.22
N GLU A 162 -6.74 -7.52 -29.08
CA GLU A 162 -7.40 -8.44 -28.13
C GLU A 162 -7.91 -7.68 -26.92
N GLU A 163 -9.21 -7.85 -26.59
CA GLU A 163 -9.80 -7.38 -25.34
C GLU A 163 -9.56 -8.40 -24.21
N TYR A 164 -9.26 -7.89 -23.01
CA TYR A 164 -9.10 -8.71 -21.83
C TYR A 164 -10.45 -9.23 -21.34
N ASP A 165 -10.70 -10.53 -21.47
CA ASP A 165 -11.83 -11.23 -20.86
C ASP A 165 -11.33 -12.27 -19.86
N ALA A 166 -11.56 -11.99 -18.57
CA ALA A 166 -11.13 -12.87 -17.49
C ALA A 166 -11.82 -14.25 -17.51
N GLU A 167 -12.97 -14.39 -18.14
CA GLU A 167 -13.71 -15.65 -18.23
C GLU A 167 -13.15 -16.57 -19.33
N GLU A 168 -12.62 -16.00 -20.40
CA GLU A 168 -12.01 -16.74 -21.51
C GLU A 168 -10.54 -17.10 -21.26
N ILE A 169 -9.87 -16.33 -20.39
CA ILE A 169 -8.45 -16.54 -20.07
C ILE A 169 -8.29 -17.65 -19.03
N ARG A 170 -7.30 -18.53 -19.24
CA ARG A 170 -6.95 -19.55 -18.25
C ARG A 170 -6.63 -18.88 -16.91
N GLU A 171 -7.15 -19.42 -15.81
CA GLU A 171 -7.03 -18.85 -14.45
C GLU A 171 -5.61 -18.37 -14.11
N ARG A 172 -4.58 -19.17 -14.44
CA ARG A 172 -3.17 -18.84 -14.19
C ARG A 172 -2.62 -17.65 -14.99
N LEU A 173 -3.37 -17.14 -15.95
CA LEU A 173 -3.02 -16.00 -16.80
C LEU A 173 -3.86 -14.76 -16.48
N ARG A 174 -4.82 -14.88 -15.57
CA ARG A 174 -5.59 -13.73 -15.12
C ARG A 174 -4.70 -12.75 -14.38
N ASP A 175 -5.04 -11.48 -14.50
CA ASP A 175 -4.37 -10.42 -13.80
C ASP A 175 -4.42 -10.61 -12.27
N HIS A 176 -3.40 -10.14 -11.56
CA HIS A 176 -3.43 -10.11 -10.12
C HIS A 176 -4.34 -8.98 -9.65
N ALA A 177 -5.24 -9.28 -8.72
CA ALA A 177 -6.11 -8.31 -8.08
C ALA A 177 -5.40 -7.68 -6.89
N LEU A 178 -5.37 -6.35 -6.82
CA LEU A 178 -4.74 -5.61 -5.74
C LEU A 178 -5.72 -4.65 -5.08
N PHE A 179 -5.47 -4.40 -3.80
CA PHE A 179 -6.12 -3.36 -3.04
C PHE A 179 -5.17 -2.85 -1.95
N ILE A 180 -5.13 -1.54 -1.79
CA ILE A 180 -4.52 -0.87 -0.64
C ILE A 180 -5.56 0.00 0.03
N GLY A 181 -5.47 0.15 1.34
CA GLY A 181 -6.39 1.03 2.06
C GLY A 181 -6.17 1.04 3.56
N PHE A 182 -6.92 1.90 4.24
CA PHE A 182 -6.88 2.07 5.67
C PHE A 182 -8.27 2.39 6.23
N ALA A 183 -8.44 2.15 7.51
CA ALA A 183 -9.66 2.41 8.24
C ALA A 183 -9.41 2.67 9.75
N PRO A 184 -10.25 3.49 10.44
CA PRO A 184 -11.16 4.47 9.84
C PRO A 184 -10.41 5.54 9.04
N ALA A 185 -11.08 6.24 8.11
CA ALA A 185 -10.41 7.21 7.25
C ALA A 185 -10.01 8.50 7.98
N ASP A 186 -10.78 8.88 9.00
CA ASP A 186 -10.59 10.07 9.85
C ASP A 186 -9.62 9.83 11.02
N ASP A 187 -9.51 8.60 11.53
CA ASP A 187 -8.60 8.19 12.61
C ASP A 187 -8.00 6.81 12.28
N PRO A 188 -7.02 6.73 11.37
CA PRO A 188 -6.50 5.46 10.87
C PRO A 188 -5.92 4.56 11.96
N ARG A 189 -6.44 3.33 12.06
CA ARG A 189 -6.03 2.32 13.04
C ARG A 189 -5.43 1.08 12.40
N ILE A 190 -5.76 0.83 11.14
CA ILE A 190 -5.25 -0.30 10.39
C ILE A 190 -5.03 0.11 8.93
N VAL A 191 -3.90 -0.32 8.39
CA VAL A 191 -3.58 -0.26 6.97
C VAL A 191 -3.49 -1.66 6.43
N VAL A 192 -4.01 -1.91 5.24
CA VAL A 192 -3.90 -3.19 4.55
C VAL A 192 -3.39 -3.03 3.13
N SER A 193 -2.60 -4.00 2.70
CA SER A 193 -2.24 -4.23 1.31
C SER A 193 -2.57 -5.67 0.97
N VAL A 194 -3.43 -5.85 -0.01
CA VAL A 194 -3.93 -7.17 -0.43
C VAL A 194 -3.53 -7.42 -1.87
N ILE A 195 -2.93 -8.58 -2.13
CA ILE A 195 -2.74 -9.13 -3.46
C ILE A 195 -3.41 -10.49 -3.52
N VAL A 196 -4.23 -10.70 -4.55
CA VAL A 196 -4.80 -12.00 -4.88
C VAL A 196 -4.27 -12.38 -6.26
N GLU A 197 -3.34 -13.34 -6.27
CA GLU A 197 -2.75 -13.82 -7.51
C GLU A 197 -3.82 -14.40 -8.42
N ASN A 198 -3.80 -13.98 -9.68
CA ASN A 198 -4.78 -14.37 -10.70
C ASN A 198 -6.25 -14.10 -10.33
N GLY A 199 -6.47 -13.17 -9.40
CA GLY A 199 -7.79 -12.82 -8.89
C GLY A 199 -8.64 -11.95 -9.84
N GLY A 200 -8.08 -11.48 -10.93
CA GLY A 200 -8.74 -10.68 -11.97
C GLY A 200 -9.03 -9.25 -11.53
N SER A 201 -10.03 -9.04 -10.68
CA SER A 201 -10.51 -7.69 -10.33
C SER A 201 -10.17 -7.26 -8.92
N GLY A 202 -9.46 -6.15 -8.78
CA GLY A 202 -9.16 -5.56 -7.47
C GLY A 202 -10.41 -5.21 -6.66
N SER A 203 -11.45 -4.71 -7.31
CA SER A 203 -12.72 -4.35 -6.65
C SER A 203 -13.56 -5.58 -6.28
N GLY A 204 -13.55 -6.62 -7.11
CA GLY A 204 -14.38 -7.83 -6.89
C GLY A 204 -13.72 -8.85 -5.98
N THR A 205 -12.39 -8.88 -5.92
CA THR A 205 -11.66 -9.93 -5.21
C THR A 205 -10.82 -9.39 -4.04
N ALA A 206 -9.95 -8.40 -4.27
CA ALA A 206 -9.03 -7.92 -3.24
C ALA A 206 -9.71 -6.97 -2.23
N ALA A 207 -10.61 -6.08 -2.68
CA ALA A 207 -11.29 -5.15 -1.78
C ALA A 207 -12.21 -5.84 -0.75
N PRO A 208 -12.98 -6.91 -1.07
CA PRO A 208 -13.73 -7.65 -0.07
C PRO A 208 -12.84 -8.31 1.01
N VAL A 209 -11.65 -8.80 0.64
CA VAL A 209 -10.67 -9.34 1.60
C VAL A 209 -10.20 -8.23 2.54
N ALA A 210 -9.82 -7.07 2.00
CA ALA A 210 -9.44 -5.92 2.81
C ALA A 210 -10.55 -5.48 3.78
N ARG A 211 -11.82 -5.47 3.31
CA ARG A 211 -12.98 -5.18 4.16
C ARG A 211 -13.09 -6.16 5.33
N ALA A 212 -12.93 -7.45 5.08
CA ALA A 212 -12.98 -8.46 6.15
C ALA A 212 -11.85 -8.25 7.18
N MET A 213 -10.66 -7.82 6.75
CA MET A 213 -9.54 -7.48 7.64
C MET A 213 -9.86 -6.24 8.49
N PHE A 214 -10.45 -5.20 7.90
CA PHE A 214 -10.90 -4.02 8.64
C PHE A 214 -11.96 -4.36 9.69
N ASP A 215 -12.96 -5.15 9.29
CA ASP A 215 -14.02 -5.59 10.21
C ASP A 215 -13.46 -6.39 11.39
N ALA A 216 -12.58 -7.35 11.13
CA ALA A 216 -11.94 -8.15 12.17
C ALA A 216 -11.15 -7.26 13.13
N TRP A 217 -10.31 -6.37 12.61
CA TRP A 217 -9.50 -5.50 13.44
C TRP A 217 -10.33 -4.53 14.27
N LEU A 218 -11.23 -3.78 13.63
CA LEU A 218 -11.99 -2.73 14.30
C LEU A 218 -13.06 -3.24 15.26
N LYS A 219 -13.65 -4.43 15.00
CA LYS A 219 -14.73 -4.99 15.82
C LYS A 219 -14.22 -5.94 16.90
N GLU A 220 -13.18 -6.73 16.60
CA GLU A 220 -12.72 -7.79 17.49
C GLU A 220 -11.50 -7.35 18.33
N PHE A 221 -10.50 -6.71 17.73
CA PHE A 221 -9.26 -6.35 18.42
C PHE A 221 -9.36 -5.06 19.22
N ASN A 222 -10.07 -4.04 18.75
CA ASN A 222 -10.28 -2.81 19.53
C ASN A 222 -11.03 -3.07 20.84
N GLY A 223 -11.82 -4.16 20.92
CA GLY A 223 -12.45 -4.61 22.15
C GLY A 223 -11.48 -5.28 23.14
N GLN A 224 -10.42 -5.92 22.66
CA GLN A 224 -9.44 -6.61 23.50
C GLN A 224 -8.41 -5.66 24.12
N ASP A 225 -7.95 -4.65 23.38
CA ASP A 225 -7.05 -3.60 23.93
C ASP A 225 -7.75 -2.79 25.04
N ALA A 226 -9.07 -2.56 24.93
CA ALA A 226 -9.85 -1.95 25.99
C ALA A 226 -9.99 -2.84 27.24
N ILE A 227 -9.95 -4.16 27.09
CA ILE A 227 -9.98 -5.11 28.21
C ILE A 227 -8.61 -5.18 28.89
N ILE A 228 -7.52 -5.18 28.11
CA ILE A 228 -6.14 -5.21 28.64
C ILE A 228 -5.83 -3.92 29.40
N SER A 229 -6.19 -2.75 28.87
CA SER A 229 -5.98 -1.46 29.55
C SER A 229 -6.81 -1.31 30.83
N ARG A 230 -7.98 -1.96 30.93
CA ARG A 230 -8.77 -2.03 32.16
C ARG A 230 -8.15 -2.97 33.19
N ALA A 231 -7.57 -4.09 32.77
CA ALA A 231 -6.92 -5.04 33.65
C ALA A 231 -5.62 -4.49 34.25
N GLU A 232 -4.89 -3.61 33.52
CA GLU A 232 -3.68 -2.93 34.00
C GLU A 232 -3.99 -1.73 34.90
N GLY A 233 -5.18 -1.14 34.81
CA GLY A 233 -5.63 -0.01 35.65
C GLY A 233 -6.26 -0.42 36.99
N GLU A 234 -6.53 -1.71 37.23
CA GLU A 234 -7.13 -2.23 38.46
C GLU A 234 -6.15 -3.04 39.33
N GLN A 235 -4.89 -2.63 39.41
CA GLN A 235 -4.02 -3.11 40.48
C GLN A 235 -4.08 -2.14 41.67
N PRO A 236 -4.44 -2.64 42.89
CA PRO A 236 -4.64 -1.82 44.09
C PRO A 236 -3.37 -1.26 44.67
#